data_647e53fc9af9b1c3ad213b3f858ea2d4
#
_entry.id   647e53fc9af9b1c3ad213b3f858ea2d4
#
_cell.length_a   1.000
_cell.length_b   1.000
_cell.length_c   1.000
_cell.angle_alpha   90.00
_cell.angle_beta   90.00
_cell.angle_gamma   90.00
#
_symmetry.space_group_name_H-M   'P 1'
#
loop_
_entity.id
_entity.type
_entity.pdbx_description
1 polymer ?
#
loop_
_entity_poly.entity_id
_entity_poly.type
_entity_poly.pdbx_seq_one_letter_code
_entity_poly.pdbx_strand_id
1 'polypeptide(L)'
;FVMYSVYKTNRLFNHFMNVLIEYNTTMQPSDFNIDIPTESIAQKPLKDRSSSKLLHLKDGSINDQNFSDIPKLLDKHDLLILNNTKVLPARLFGKKESGGKVEIFFERLLNEMSFLAQLKFSGKVHIGTKIIINKDTVFTIEKRDKQFFTIISDSQVMDVLHSSGLTPLPPYIKRSPNSEDRDRYQTIFAKKEGAVAAPTAGLHFTTDILDQIRKMGVSIGELTLHVGAGTFAPLRLEQIESKKLHEEYFEVDQKLCDQIEASQANNGRIIAVGTTVVRALESMMQKNGIEPISDKTDIFITPGFNFELVDAMITNFHLPESSLIMLVSAFAGRETILKSYRHAIDNGYRFYSYGDSMFIDKG
;
A
#
# COMPACT_ATOMS: atom_id res chain seq x y z
N PHE A 1 -27.81 -29.60 44.06
CA PHE A 1 -26.64 -28.68 44.05
C PHE A 1 -25.50 -29.16 43.12
N VAL A 2 -25.33 -30.46 42.92
CA VAL A 2 -24.25 -31.04 42.09
C VAL A 2 -24.53 -30.85 40.56
N MET A 3 -25.77 -30.93 40.14
CA MET A 3 -26.15 -30.76 38.70
C MET A 3 -25.94 -29.33 38.16
N TYR A 4 -26.05 -28.29 38.97
CA TYR A 4 -25.86 -26.88 38.54
C TYR A 4 -24.38 -26.53 38.35
N SER A 5 -23.47 -27.21 39.02
CA SER A 5 -22.01 -27.03 38.89
C SER A 5 -21.47 -27.61 37.59
N VAL A 6 -21.98 -28.76 37.14
CA VAL A 6 -21.53 -29.43 35.90
C VAL A 6 -21.98 -28.68 34.66
N TYR A 7 -23.12 -28.01 34.66
CA TYR A 7 -23.61 -27.21 33.52
C TYR A 7 -22.80 -25.91 33.33
N LYS A 8 -22.34 -25.29 34.42
CA LYS A 8 -21.52 -24.07 34.35
C LYS A 8 -20.10 -24.34 33.87
N THR A 9 -19.50 -25.46 34.30
CA THR A 9 -18.15 -25.90 33.85
C THR A 9 -18.16 -26.29 32.36
N ASN A 10 -19.18 -26.97 31.87
CA ASN A 10 -19.29 -27.31 30.45
C ASN A 10 -19.47 -26.07 29.55
N ARG A 11 -20.17 -25.02 30.00
CA ARG A 11 -20.37 -23.81 29.23
C ARG A 11 -19.08 -22.99 29.15
N LEU A 12 -18.31 -22.90 30.23
CA LEU A 12 -16.99 -22.26 30.24
C LEU A 12 -15.96 -23.07 29.45
N PHE A 13 -15.99 -24.38 29.54
CA PHE A 13 -15.10 -25.28 28.80
C PHE A 13 -15.41 -25.22 27.29
N ASN A 14 -16.67 -25.23 26.88
CA ASN A 14 -17.09 -25.09 25.51
C ASN A 14 -16.78 -23.66 24.95
N HIS A 15 -16.91 -22.62 25.78
CA HIS A 15 -16.50 -21.28 25.40
C HIS A 15 -14.97 -21.18 25.24
N PHE A 16 -14.21 -21.79 26.16
CA PHE A 16 -12.74 -21.85 26.09
C PHE A 16 -12.26 -22.73 24.93
N MET A 17 -12.93 -23.84 24.63
CA MET A 17 -12.63 -24.71 23.50
C MET A 17 -13.00 -24.05 22.18
N ASN A 18 -14.11 -23.30 22.09
CA ASN A 18 -14.46 -22.51 20.90
C ASN A 18 -13.46 -21.36 20.67
N VAL A 19 -13.02 -20.67 21.72
CA VAL A 19 -11.96 -19.67 21.65
C VAL A 19 -10.63 -20.32 21.22
N LEU A 20 -10.27 -21.50 21.73
CA LEU A 20 -9.07 -22.23 21.31
C LEU A 20 -9.18 -22.79 19.88
N ILE A 21 -10.37 -23.15 19.42
CA ILE A 21 -10.62 -23.58 18.03
C ILE A 21 -10.55 -22.40 17.08
N GLU A 22 -11.07 -21.22 17.45
CA GLU A 22 -10.89 -19.98 16.69
C GLU A 22 -9.41 -19.53 16.60
N TYR A 23 -8.60 -19.78 17.64
CA TYR A 23 -7.16 -19.49 17.61
C TYR A 23 -6.33 -20.49 16.79
N ASN A 24 -6.86 -21.68 16.44
CA ASN A 24 -6.13 -22.73 15.73
C ASN A 24 -6.53 -22.89 14.25
N THR A 25 -7.47 -22.10 13.72
CA THR A 25 -7.69 -22.03 12.28
C THR A 25 -6.64 -21.12 11.68
N THR A 26 -5.68 -21.70 10.97
CA THR A 26 -4.72 -20.96 10.13
C THR A 26 -5.51 -20.03 9.23
N MET A 27 -5.41 -18.71 9.47
CA MET A 27 -6.04 -17.67 8.67
C MET A 27 -5.73 -17.88 7.18
N GLN A 28 -6.75 -17.95 6.36
CA GLN A 28 -6.62 -18.15 4.93
C GLN A 28 -6.94 -16.83 4.19
N PRO A 29 -6.32 -16.57 3.03
CA PRO A 29 -6.69 -15.42 2.20
C PRO A 29 -8.18 -15.36 1.87
N SER A 30 -8.83 -16.51 1.67
CA SER A 30 -10.25 -16.65 1.41
C SER A 30 -11.15 -16.11 2.54
N ASP A 31 -10.65 -16.00 3.77
CA ASP A 31 -11.37 -15.36 4.88
C ASP A 31 -11.60 -13.86 4.66
N PHE A 32 -10.88 -13.26 3.71
CA PHE A 32 -10.95 -11.86 3.30
C PHE A 32 -11.50 -11.70 1.89
N ASN A 33 -12.22 -12.71 1.41
CA ASN A 33 -12.87 -12.63 0.13
C ASN A 33 -14.13 -11.77 0.21
N ILE A 34 -14.29 -10.90 -0.79
CA ILE A 34 -15.49 -10.11 -1.04
C ILE A 34 -15.60 -9.88 -2.54
N ASP A 35 -16.78 -10.09 -3.08
CA ASP A 35 -17.04 -9.88 -4.50
C ASP A 35 -17.22 -8.39 -4.79
N ILE A 36 -16.22 -7.79 -5.45
CA ILE A 36 -16.23 -6.38 -5.87
C ILE A 36 -16.63 -6.32 -7.33
N PRO A 37 -17.77 -5.68 -7.66
CA PRO A 37 -18.23 -5.55 -9.03
C PRO A 37 -17.17 -4.87 -9.91
N THR A 38 -16.94 -5.40 -11.10
CA THR A 38 -15.89 -4.88 -12.01
C THR A 38 -16.12 -3.40 -12.37
N GLU A 39 -17.35 -2.96 -12.46
CA GLU A 39 -17.78 -1.58 -12.71
C GLU A 39 -17.42 -0.62 -11.58
N SER A 40 -17.29 -1.13 -10.35
CA SER A 40 -16.85 -0.34 -9.19
C SER A 40 -15.36 -0.07 -9.19
N ILE A 41 -14.56 -0.79 -10.01
CA ILE A 41 -13.12 -0.61 -10.09
C ILE A 41 -12.79 0.63 -10.91
N ALA A 42 -12.25 1.66 -10.26
CA ALA A 42 -11.93 2.93 -10.89
C ALA A 42 -10.84 2.81 -11.97
N GLN A 43 -11.17 3.06 -13.22
CA GLN A 43 -10.24 3.03 -14.34
C GLN A 43 -9.53 4.37 -14.59
N LYS A 44 -10.08 5.47 -14.05
CA LYS A 44 -9.52 6.83 -14.16
C LYS A 44 -9.69 7.58 -12.85
N PRO A 45 -8.78 8.50 -12.52
CA PRO A 45 -8.98 9.40 -11.38
C PRO A 45 -10.20 10.31 -11.61
N LEU A 46 -10.79 10.79 -10.53
CA LEU A 46 -11.76 11.89 -10.60
C LEU A 46 -11.07 13.16 -11.11
N LYS A 47 -11.82 14.07 -11.70
CA LYS A 47 -11.27 15.36 -12.20
C LYS A 47 -10.59 16.12 -11.06
N ASP A 48 -11.26 16.21 -9.93
CA ASP A 48 -10.74 16.80 -8.72
C ASP A 48 -10.34 15.69 -7.72
N ARG A 49 -9.11 15.78 -7.15
CA ARG A 49 -8.57 14.78 -6.20
C ARG A 49 -9.41 14.65 -4.94
N SER A 50 -9.89 15.77 -4.40
CA SER A 50 -10.61 15.83 -3.13
C SER A 50 -12.11 15.53 -3.24
N SER A 51 -12.64 15.32 -4.45
CA SER A 51 -14.05 15.00 -4.66
C SER A 51 -14.41 13.52 -4.46
N SER A 52 -13.45 12.68 -4.08
CA SER A 52 -13.71 11.28 -3.74
C SER A 52 -14.56 11.16 -2.49
N LYS A 53 -15.35 10.09 -2.41
CA LYS A 53 -16.05 9.71 -1.19
C LYS A 53 -15.06 9.28 -0.11
N LEU A 54 -15.46 9.47 1.14
CA LEU A 54 -14.74 9.02 2.32
C LEU A 54 -15.68 8.18 3.20
N LEU A 55 -15.33 6.93 3.44
CA LEU A 55 -16.00 6.12 4.45
C LEU A 55 -15.27 6.30 5.78
N HIS A 56 -15.89 6.98 6.74
CA HIS A 56 -15.35 7.12 8.09
C HIS A 56 -15.85 5.98 8.97
N LEU A 57 -14.92 5.15 9.42
CA LEU A 57 -15.16 4.04 10.33
C LEU A 57 -14.64 4.40 11.72
N LYS A 58 -15.56 4.50 12.67
CA LYS A 58 -15.26 4.80 14.07
C LYS A 58 -16.14 3.98 15.00
N ASP A 59 -15.55 3.30 15.97
CA ASP A 59 -16.24 2.47 16.97
C ASP A 59 -17.26 1.49 16.33
N GLY A 60 -16.88 0.88 15.18
CA GLY A 60 -17.75 0.00 14.40
C GLY A 60 -18.89 0.69 13.63
N SER A 61 -19.05 2.01 13.77
CA SER A 61 -20.03 2.82 13.04
C SER A 61 -19.46 3.32 11.72
N ILE A 62 -20.28 3.26 10.66
CA ILE A 62 -19.93 3.69 9.31
C ILE A 62 -20.64 5.02 9.03
N ASN A 63 -19.87 6.03 8.61
CA ASN A 63 -20.38 7.35 8.24
C ASN A 63 -19.87 7.73 6.85
N ASP A 64 -20.79 7.99 5.92
CA ASP A 64 -20.44 8.45 4.58
C ASP A 64 -20.14 9.94 4.56
N GLN A 65 -18.99 10.32 3.98
CA GLN A 65 -18.51 11.68 3.89
C GLN A 65 -17.80 11.90 2.53
N ASN A 66 -17.23 13.07 2.33
CA ASN A 66 -16.33 13.38 1.23
C ASN A 66 -14.89 13.53 1.75
N PHE A 67 -13.91 13.29 0.90
CA PHE A 67 -12.50 13.45 1.29
C PHE A 67 -12.17 14.89 1.72
N SER A 68 -12.86 15.88 1.15
CA SER A 68 -12.76 17.28 1.55
C SER A 68 -13.15 17.54 3.01
N ASP A 69 -13.83 16.59 3.67
CA ASP A 69 -14.22 16.72 5.09
C ASP A 69 -13.12 16.25 6.06
N ILE A 70 -12.01 15.67 5.56
CA ILE A 70 -10.87 15.22 6.40
C ILE A 70 -10.46 16.27 7.46
N PRO A 71 -10.34 17.57 7.15
CA PRO A 71 -9.97 18.55 8.20
C PRO A 71 -10.91 18.54 9.40
N LYS A 72 -12.20 18.25 9.23
CA LYS A 72 -13.19 18.19 10.32
C LYS A 72 -13.03 16.96 11.24
N LEU A 73 -12.26 15.96 10.81
CA LEU A 73 -12.02 14.71 11.53
C LEU A 73 -10.70 14.73 12.32
N LEU A 74 -9.94 15.83 12.22
CA LEU A 74 -8.63 15.99 12.83
C LEU A 74 -8.69 16.99 13.99
N ASP A 75 -7.91 16.72 15.02
CA ASP A 75 -7.71 17.61 16.17
C ASP A 75 -6.35 18.30 16.10
N LYS A 76 -6.23 19.50 16.69
CA LYS A 76 -5.03 20.36 16.63
C LYS A 76 -3.71 19.70 17.09
N HIS A 77 -3.78 18.65 17.89
CA HIS A 77 -2.61 17.93 18.39
C HIS A 77 -2.27 16.68 17.59
N ASP A 78 -3.13 16.33 16.63
CA ASP A 78 -2.88 15.18 15.74
C ASP A 78 -1.63 15.40 14.89
N LEU A 79 -0.97 14.31 14.56
CA LEU A 79 0.12 14.26 13.57
C LEU A 79 -0.33 13.46 12.37
N LEU A 80 -0.47 14.10 11.22
CA LEU A 80 -0.76 13.46 9.93
C LEU A 80 0.55 13.09 9.23
N ILE A 81 0.81 11.81 9.02
CA ILE A 81 2.07 11.33 8.43
C ILE A 81 1.84 10.88 6.99
N LEU A 82 2.65 11.44 6.07
CA LEU A 82 2.59 11.23 4.63
C LEU A 82 3.80 10.40 4.15
N ASN A 83 3.59 9.59 3.10
CA ASN A 83 4.70 8.95 2.38
C ASN A 83 5.11 9.81 1.19
N ASN A 84 6.31 10.41 1.24
CA ASN A 84 6.84 11.33 0.23
C ASN A 84 7.55 10.64 -0.93
N THR A 85 7.41 9.32 -1.06
CA THR A 85 8.00 8.58 -2.19
C THR A 85 7.45 9.07 -3.52
N LYS A 86 8.31 9.11 -4.54
CA LYS A 86 7.97 9.49 -5.91
C LYS A 86 8.04 8.28 -6.83
N VAL A 87 6.98 8.07 -7.61
CA VAL A 87 6.88 6.95 -8.54
C VAL A 87 7.76 7.19 -9.75
N LEU A 88 8.58 6.20 -10.07
CA LEU A 88 9.38 6.16 -11.30
C LEU A 88 8.50 5.75 -12.49
N PRO A 89 8.82 6.18 -13.72
CA PRO A 89 8.19 5.66 -14.93
C PRO A 89 8.71 4.23 -15.23
N ALA A 90 8.33 3.32 -14.35
CA ALA A 90 8.89 1.98 -14.21
C ALA A 90 8.43 0.95 -15.26
N ARG A 91 7.61 1.36 -16.23
CA ARG A 91 7.06 0.47 -17.27
C ARG A 91 7.66 0.82 -18.62
N LEU A 92 8.43 -0.10 -19.20
CA LEU A 92 9.09 0.05 -20.48
C LEU A 92 8.57 -0.96 -21.50
N PHE A 93 8.64 -0.60 -22.77
CA PHE A 93 8.36 -1.50 -23.87
C PHE A 93 9.56 -1.58 -24.80
N GLY A 94 9.88 -2.80 -25.24
CA GLY A 94 10.96 -3.06 -26.18
C GLY A 94 10.61 -4.19 -27.14
N LYS A 95 11.55 -4.46 -28.02
CA LYS A 95 11.46 -5.59 -28.97
C LYS A 95 12.74 -6.41 -28.92
N LYS A 96 12.61 -7.72 -28.96
CA LYS A 96 13.75 -8.62 -29.18
C LYS A 96 14.31 -8.42 -30.61
N GLU A 97 15.54 -8.80 -30.85
CA GLU A 97 16.13 -8.81 -32.19
C GLU A 97 15.27 -9.63 -33.20
N SER A 98 14.58 -10.67 -32.70
CA SER A 98 13.62 -11.46 -33.47
C SER A 98 12.28 -10.77 -33.72
N GLY A 99 12.08 -9.51 -33.32
CA GLY A 99 10.85 -8.73 -33.48
C GLY A 99 9.79 -8.95 -32.38
N GLY A 100 9.95 -9.92 -31.50
CA GLY A 100 9.00 -10.23 -30.44
C GLY A 100 8.91 -9.09 -29.42
N LYS A 101 7.67 -8.67 -29.03
CA LYS A 101 7.42 -7.62 -28.06
C LYS A 101 7.80 -8.07 -26.65
N VAL A 102 8.37 -7.16 -25.87
CA VAL A 102 8.68 -7.32 -24.45
C VAL A 102 8.17 -6.12 -23.70
N GLU A 103 7.40 -6.35 -22.64
CA GLU A 103 7.05 -5.37 -21.63
C GLU A 103 7.94 -5.62 -20.41
N ILE A 104 8.58 -4.56 -19.92
CA ILE A 104 9.52 -4.59 -18.82
C ILE A 104 8.91 -3.79 -17.69
N PHE A 105 8.80 -4.41 -16.53
CA PHE A 105 8.38 -3.76 -15.30
C PHE A 105 9.60 -3.68 -14.37
N PHE A 106 10.17 -2.49 -14.25
CA PHE A 106 11.30 -2.20 -13.38
C PHE A 106 10.91 -2.44 -11.92
N GLU A 107 11.79 -3.09 -11.15
CA GLU A 107 11.60 -3.32 -9.70
C GLU A 107 12.54 -2.46 -8.86
N ARG A 108 13.84 -2.57 -9.11
CA ARG A 108 14.87 -1.79 -8.40
C ARG A 108 16.19 -1.79 -9.13
N LEU A 109 16.99 -0.75 -8.90
CA LEU A 109 18.37 -0.71 -9.34
C LEU A 109 19.20 -1.77 -8.57
N LEU A 110 20.16 -2.37 -9.28
CA LEU A 110 21.27 -3.12 -8.71
C LEU A 110 22.53 -2.27 -8.72
N ASN A 111 22.74 -1.50 -9.79
CA ASN A 111 23.72 -0.42 -9.96
C ASN A 111 23.25 0.51 -11.09
N GLU A 112 24.05 1.50 -11.49
CA GLU A 112 23.68 2.48 -12.51
C GLU A 112 23.36 1.87 -13.88
N MET A 113 23.95 0.70 -14.21
CA MET A 113 23.83 0.01 -15.50
C MET A 113 23.06 -1.30 -15.41
N SER A 114 22.55 -1.69 -14.25
CA SER A 114 21.81 -2.93 -14.10
C SER A 114 20.65 -2.82 -13.11
N PHE A 115 19.60 -3.60 -13.36
CA PHE A 115 18.39 -3.56 -12.56
C PHE A 115 17.67 -4.91 -12.53
N LEU A 116 16.81 -5.07 -11.53
CA LEU A 116 15.87 -6.16 -11.41
C LEU A 116 14.55 -5.76 -12.06
N ALA A 117 13.95 -6.66 -12.82
CA ALA A 117 12.66 -6.43 -13.48
C ALA A 117 11.82 -7.69 -13.57
N GLN A 118 10.52 -7.51 -13.77
CA GLN A 118 9.62 -8.54 -14.28
C GLN A 118 9.39 -8.32 -15.76
N LEU A 119 9.30 -9.40 -16.53
CA LEU A 119 9.10 -9.34 -17.97
C LEU A 119 7.82 -10.05 -18.41
N LYS A 120 7.07 -9.39 -19.30
CA LYS A 120 6.01 -10.02 -20.07
C LYS A 120 6.42 -10.01 -21.54
N PHE A 121 6.42 -11.16 -22.18
CA PHE A 121 6.99 -11.30 -23.53
C PHE A 121 6.25 -12.31 -24.37
N SER A 122 6.31 -12.13 -25.71
CA SER A 122 5.86 -13.10 -26.69
C SER A 122 7.00 -14.08 -27.04
N GLY A 123 6.69 -15.37 -27.13
CA GLY A 123 7.67 -16.40 -27.43
C GLY A 123 8.62 -16.70 -26.26
N LYS A 124 9.88 -17.04 -26.54
CA LYS A 124 10.88 -17.42 -25.51
C LYS A 124 11.89 -16.29 -25.29
N VAL A 125 12.42 -16.20 -24.08
CA VAL A 125 13.61 -15.40 -23.73
C VAL A 125 14.63 -16.31 -23.04
N HIS A 126 15.91 -16.01 -23.27
CA HIS A 126 17.05 -16.73 -22.71
C HIS A 126 18.04 -15.72 -22.12
N ILE A 127 18.98 -16.18 -21.31
CA ILE A 127 20.13 -15.38 -20.91
C ILE A 127 20.88 -14.96 -22.19
N GLY A 128 21.28 -13.68 -22.25
CA GLY A 128 21.88 -13.07 -23.43
C GLY A 128 20.87 -12.50 -24.44
N THR A 129 19.54 -12.70 -24.24
CA THR A 129 18.55 -12.06 -25.12
C THR A 129 18.66 -10.55 -25.03
N LYS A 130 18.82 -9.91 -26.19
CA LYS A 130 18.81 -8.44 -26.32
C LYS A 130 17.40 -7.93 -26.55
N ILE A 131 17.08 -6.82 -25.88
CA ILE A 131 15.80 -6.11 -25.96
C ILE A 131 16.11 -4.67 -26.35
N ILE A 132 15.71 -4.30 -27.56
CA ILE A 132 15.86 -2.95 -28.10
C ILE A 132 14.75 -2.09 -27.53
N ILE A 133 15.09 -1.08 -26.75
CA ILE A 133 14.16 -0.13 -26.16
C ILE A 133 13.90 1.03 -27.15
N ASN A 134 14.98 1.64 -27.63
CA ASN A 134 14.96 2.69 -28.64
C ASN A 134 16.22 2.58 -29.51
N LYS A 135 16.54 3.60 -30.32
CA LYS A 135 17.68 3.57 -31.24
C LYS A 135 19.03 3.48 -30.53
N ASP A 136 19.10 4.04 -29.30
CA ASP A 136 20.35 4.27 -28.56
C ASP A 136 20.44 3.37 -27.30
N THR A 137 19.42 2.52 -27.05
CA THR A 137 19.35 1.74 -25.80
C THR A 137 18.99 0.30 -26.05
N VAL A 138 19.85 -0.60 -25.61
CA VAL A 138 19.67 -2.04 -25.62
C VAL A 138 19.84 -2.62 -24.24
N PHE A 139 18.86 -3.41 -23.82
CA PHE A 139 18.91 -4.19 -22.59
C PHE A 139 19.29 -5.63 -22.89
N THR A 140 20.10 -6.23 -22.03
CA THR A 140 20.51 -7.65 -22.14
C THR A 140 20.07 -8.41 -20.89
N ILE A 141 19.41 -9.55 -21.06
CA ILE A 141 19.04 -10.45 -19.95
C ILE A 141 20.31 -11.16 -19.47
N GLU A 142 20.73 -10.87 -18.23
CA GLU A 142 21.91 -11.50 -17.61
C GLU A 142 21.55 -12.75 -16.81
N LYS A 143 20.46 -12.67 -16.03
CA LYS A 143 20.04 -13.75 -15.12
C LYS A 143 18.53 -13.82 -15.02
N ARG A 144 18.02 -15.00 -14.70
CA ARG A 144 16.62 -15.22 -14.34
C ARG A 144 16.53 -15.95 -13.00
N ASP A 145 15.73 -15.43 -12.10
CA ASP A 145 15.37 -16.07 -10.83
C ASP A 145 13.85 -16.00 -10.63
N LYS A 146 13.18 -17.14 -10.75
CA LYS A 146 11.71 -17.26 -10.73
C LYS A 146 11.07 -16.30 -11.75
N GLN A 147 10.32 -15.30 -11.30
CA GLN A 147 9.68 -14.26 -12.13
C GLN A 147 10.57 -13.03 -12.37
N PHE A 148 11.70 -12.92 -11.69
CA PHE A 148 12.60 -11.78 -11.81
C PHE A 148 13.73 -12.04 -12.79
N PHE A 149 14.12 -10.96 -13.45
CA PHE A 149 15.23 -10.95 -14.41
C PHE A 149 16.23 -9.87 -13.98
N THR A 150 17.51 -10.23 -13.93
CA THR A 150 18.58 -9.24 -13.90
C THR A 150 18.84 -8.79 -15.33
N ILE A 151 18.77 -7.50 -15.54
CA ILE A 151 18.93 -6.86 -16.85
C ILE A 151 20.11 -5.90 -16.79
N ILE A 152 21.01 -6.00 -17.78
CA ILE A 152 22.08 -5.05 -18.02
C ILE A 152 21.62 -4.07 -19.10
N SER A 153 21.88 -2.80 -18.89
CA SER A 153 21.66 -1.71 -19.83
C SER A 153 23.00 -1.23 -20.40
N ASP A 154 23.02 -0.80 -21.65
CA ASP A 154 24.16 -0.09 -22.25
C ASP A 154 24.15 1.41 -21.97
N SER A 155 23.14 1.89 -21.27
CA SER A 155 22.95 3.29 -20.88
C SER A 155 22.56 3.37 -19.41
N GLN A 156 22.68 4.52 -18.76
CA GLN A 156 22.25 4.69 -17.37
C GLN A 156 20.75 4.40 -17.22
N VAL A 157 20.42 3.45 -16.36
CA VAL A 157 19.06 2.92 -16.20
C VAL A 157 18.04 4.03 -15.87
N MET A 158 18.40 4.96 -14.98
CA MET A 158 17.54 6.06 -14.59
C MET A 158 17.20 6.99 -15.76
N ASP A 159 18.18 7.30 -16.62
CA ASP A 159 17.98 8.13 -17.80
C ASP A 159 17.03 7.45 -18.80
N VAL A 160 17.18 6.13 -18.97
CA VAL A 160 16.26 5.33 -19.81
C VAL A 160 14.85 5.32 -19.25
N LEU A 161 14.70 5.14 -17.93
CA LEU A 161 13.39 5.21 -17.29
C LEU A 161 12.73 6.58 -17.52
N HIS A 162 13.45 7.67 -17.28
CA HIS A 162 12.90 9.02 -17.45
C HIS A 162 12.55 9.38 -18.89
N SER A 163 13.36 8.92 -19.87
CA SER A 163 13.16 9.24 -21.28
C SER A 163 12.14 8.34 -21.99
N SER A 164 12.09 7.05 -21.64
CA SER A 164 11.34 6.03 -22.37
C SER A 164 10.29 5.31 -21.54
N GLY A 165 10.30 5.51 -20.22
CA GLY A 165 9.39 4.85 -19.30
C GLY A 165 8.00 5.47 -19.26
N LEU A 166 7.03 4.65 -18.90
CA LEU A 166 5.63 5.02 -18.70
C LEU A 166 5.23 4.78 -17.24
N THR A 167 4.17 5.48 -16.81
CA THR A 167 3.58 5.30 -15.48
C THR A 167 3.19 3.84 -15.26
N PRO A 168 3.65 3.20 -14.17
CA PRO A 168 3.40 1.80 -13.88
C PRO A 168 2.02 1.60 -13.26
N LEU A 169 0.95 1.78 -14.05
CA LEU A 169 -0.42 1.58 -13.56
C LEU A 169 -0.63 0.14 -13.10
N PRO A 170 -1.39 -0.08 -12.02
CA PRO A 170 -1.72 -1.40 -11.50
C PRO A 170 -2.49 -2.28 -12.53
N PRO A 171 -2.42 -3.62 -12.42
CA PRO A 171 -2.97 -4.53 -13.42
C PRO A 171 -4.51 -4.51 -13.52
N TYR A 172 -5.22 -4.03 -12.49
CA TYR A 172 -6.68 -3.87 -12.53
C TYR A 172 -7.13 -2.61 -13.30
N ILE A 173 -6.21 -1.70 -13.65
CA ILE A 173 -6.46 -0.61 -14.60
C ILE A 173 -6.15 -1.15 -15.99
N LYS A 174 -7.22 -1.51 -16.73
CA LYS A 174 -7.15 -2.24 -18.00
C LYS A 174 -6.91 -1.37 -19.23
N ARG A 175 -6.35 -0.20 -19.06
CA ARG A 175 -5.99 0.73 -20.15
C ARG A 175 -4.49 1.04 -20.16
N SER A 176 -3.97 1.49 -21.28
CA SER A 176 -2.61 2.03 -21.35
C SER A 176 -2.51 3.32 -20.55
N PRO A 177 -1.36 3.59 -19.92
CA PRO A 177 -1.08 4.90 -19.31
C PRO A 177 -1.16 6.02 -20.38
N ASN A 178 -1.67 7.16 -19.99
CA ASN A 178 -1.66 8.38 -20.80
C ASN A 178 -0.82 9.48 -20.11
N SER A 179 -0.70 10.66 -20.74
CA SER A 179 0.07 11.77 -20.17
C SER A 179 -0.46 12.27 -18.83
N GLU A 180 -1.78 12.18 -18.61
CA GLU A 180 -2.41 12.60 -17.36
C GLU A 180 -1.96 11.69 -16.18
N ASP A 181 -1.74 10.40 -16.42
CA ASP A 181 -1.34 9.47 -15.37
C ASP A 181 0.03 9.81 -14.77
N ARG A 182 0.91 10.47 -15.52
CA ARG A 182 2.22 10.91 -15.02
C ARG A 182 2.08 11.83 -13.80
N ASP A 183 1.09 12.71 -13.82
CA ASP A 183 0.83 13.65 -12.73
C ASP A 183 -0.21 13.10 -11.74
N ARG A 184 -1.21 12.36 -12.26
CA ARG A 184 -2.33 11.90 -11.43
C ARG A 184 -2.00 10.65 -10.61
N TYR A 185 -1.05 9.81 -11.04
CA TYR A 185 -0.52 8.68 -10.28
C TYR A 185 0.69 9.08 -9.43
N GLN A 186 0.74 10.34 -9.01
CA GLN A 186 1.72 10.95 -8.13
C GLN A 186 1.02 11.73 -7.03
N THR A 187 1.53 11.68 -5.79
CA THR A 187 1.07 12.58 -4.73
C THR A 187 1.63 13.99 -4.94
N ILE A 188 0.92 15.00 -4.45
CA ILE A 188 1.38 16.40 -4.55
C ILE A 188 2.61 16.69 -3.68
N PHE A 189 2.93 15.79 -2.77
CA PHE A 189 4.08 15.86 -1.85
C PHE A 189 5.18 14.84 -2.16
N ALA A 190 5.15 14.22 -3.34
CA ALA A 190 6.17 13.29 -3.80
C ALA A 190 7.53 13.99 -3.98
N LYS A 191 8.60 13.45 -3.36
CA LYS A 191 9.95 14.03 -3.33
C LYS A 191 11.03 13.03 -3.69
N LYS A 192 11.09 11.87 -3.02
CA LYS A 192 12.17 10.89 -3.13
C LYS A 192 11.81 9.80 -4.14
N GLU A 193 12.51 9.77 -5.27
CA GLU A 193 12.32 8.75 -6.33
C GLU A 193 12.75 7.36 -5.85
N GLY A 194 12.01 6.32 -6.26
CA GLY A 194 12.34 4.93 -5.93
C GLY A 194 11.15 3.98 -5.93
N ALA A 195 9.92 4.49 -5.90
CA ALA A 195 8.73 3.65 -5.91
C ALA A 195 8.34 3.23 -7.33
N VAL A 196 7.78 2.03 -7.45
CA VAL A 196 7.14 1.53 -8.68
C VAL A 196 5.61 1.45 -8.56
N ALA A 197 5.08 1.90 -7.41
CA ALA A 197 3.65 2.11 -7.21
C ALA A 197 3.42 3.35 -6.34
N ALA A 198 2.31 4.06 -6.56
CA ALA A 198 1.98 5.24 -5.78
C ALA A 198 1.46 4.87 -4.37
N PRO A 199 1.74 5.67 -3.33
CA PRO A 199 1.05 5.60 -2.05
C PRO A 199 -0.36 6.20 -2.22
N THR A 200 -1.31 5.37 -2.68
CA THR A 200 -2.57 5.80 -3.32
C THR A 200 -3.49 6.59 -2.40
N ALA A 201 -3.46 6.37 -1.08
CA ALA A 201 -4.21 7.18 -0.12
C ALA A 201 -3.79 8.66 -0.15
N GLY A 202 -2.54 8.95 -0.52
CA GLY A 202 -2.04 10.30 -0.70
C GLY A 202 -2.53 11.01 -1.96
N LEU A 203 -3.09 10.27 -2.93
CA LEU A 203 -3.58 10.84 -4.19
C LEU A 203 -4.81 11.74 -4.03
N HIS A 204 -5.54 11.58 -2.94
CA HIS A 204 -6.74 12.37 -2.63
C HIS A 204 -6.44 13.79 -2.13
N PHE A 205 -5.24 14.01 -1.58
CA PHE A 205 -4.86 15.29 -1.03
C PHE A 205 -4.64 16.35 -2.12
N THR A 206 -5.07 17.55 -1.80
CA THR A 206 -4.77 18.79 -2.53
C THR A 206 -3.97 19.73 -1.64
N THR A 207 -3.30 20.72 -2.22
CA THR A 207 -2.61 21.77 -1.47
C THR A 207 -3.57 22.49 -0.51
N ASP A 208 -4.79 22.76 -0.95
CA ASP A 208 -5.81 23.46 -0.16
C ASP A 208 -6.20 22.67 1.10
N ILE A 209 -6.37 21.33 0.98
CA ILE A 209 -6.67 20.48 2.15
C ILE A 209 -5.48 20.49 3.13
N LEU A 210 -4.24 20.31 2.64
CA LEU A 210 -3.07 20.34 3.51
C LEU A 210 -2.89 21.72 4.20
N ASP A 211 -3.19 22.80 3.50
CA ASP A 211 -3.13 24.15 4.07
C ASP A 211 -4.23 24.39 5.11
N GLN A 212 -5.43 23.86 4.90
CA GLN A 212 -6.48 23.89 5.92
C GLN A 212 -6.05 23.13 7.18
N ILE A 213 -5.51 21.92 7.02
CA ILE A 213 -5.00 21.08 8.11
C ILE A 213 -3.92 21.83 8.91
N ARG A 214 -2.94 22.45 8.22
CA ARG A 214 -1.89 23.25 8.89
C ARG A 214 -2.46 24.45 9.66
N LYS A 215 -3.44 25.17 9.08
CA LYS A 215 -4.10 26.32 9.74
C LYS A 215 -4.86 25.94 11.01
N MET A 216 -5.29 24.68 11.14
CA MET A 216 -5.92 24.15 12.34
C MET A 216 -4.91 23.81 13.45
N GLY A 217 -3.60 23.88 13.16
CA GLY A 217 -2.54 23.51 14.09
C GLY A 217 -2.18 22.02 14.09
N VAL A 218 -2.75 21.24 13.16
CA VAL A 218 -2.38 19.83 12.97
C VAL A 218 -0.98 19.77 12.35
N SER A 219 -0.11 19.00 12.95
CA SER A 219 1.24 18.76 12.43
C SER A 219 1.21 17.80 11.23
N ILE A 220 2.06 18.05 10.23
CA ILE A 220 2.24 17.18 9.09
C ILE A 220 3.68 16.69 9.06
N GLY A 221 3.85 15.37 9.21
CA GLY A 221 5.12 14.67 9.10
C GLY A 221 5.25 13.93 7.77
N GLU A 222 6.47 13.62 7.40
CA GLU A 222 6.76 12.86 6.17
C GLU A 222 7.76 11.75 6.46
N LEU A 223 7.54 10.59 5.89
CA LEU A 223 8.50 9.51 5.79
C LEU A 223 8.64 9.06 4.34
N THR A 224 9.62 8.23 4.06
CA THR A 224 9.78 7.57 2.77
C THR A 224 9.58 6.07 2.93
N LEU A 225 8.71 5.46 2.12
CA LEU A 225 8.73 4.03 1.86
C LEU A 225 8.56 3.82 0.36
N HIS A 226 9.55 3.21 -0.27
CA HIS A 226 9.51 2.92 -1.71
C HIS A 226 8.68 1.67 -1.97
N VAL A 227 7.49 1.89 -2.52
CA VAL A 227 6.52 0.81 -2.80
C VAL A 227 6.99 -0.02 -3.97
N GLY A 228 7.18 -1.33 -3.74
CA GLY A 228 7.53 -2.30 -4.76
C GLY A 228 6.32 -2.81 -5.55
N ALA A 229 6.56 -3.46 -6.70
CA ALA A 229 5.51 -4.07 -7.51
C ALA A 229 4.81 -5.25 -6.82
N GLY A 230 5.42 -5.83 -5.81
CA GLY A 230 4.84 -6.89 -4.98
C GLY A 230 3.50 -6.52 -4.33
N THR A 231 3.22 -5.22 -4.17
CA THR A 231 1.95 -4.72 -3.61
C THR A 231 0.72 -5.10 -4.46
N PHE A 232 0.90 -5.36 -5.75
CA PHE A 232 -0.18 -5.77 -6.66
C PHE A 232 -0.23 -7.28 -6.92
N ALA A 233 0.73 -8.03 -6.38
CA ALA A 233 0.78 -9.47 -6.56
C ALA A 233 -0.18 -10.17 -5.58
N PRO A 234 -0.85 -11.25 -6.01
CA PRO A 234 -1.59 -12.10 -5.08
C PRO A 234 -0.66 -12.65 -4.00
N LEU A 235 -1.18 -12.83 -2.80
CA LEU A 235 -0.45 -13.47 -1.71
C LEU A 235 -0.07 -14.90 -2.09
N ARG A 236 1.15 -15.30 -1.73
CA ARG A 236 1.66 -16.65 -1.90
C ARG A 236 1.61 -17.40 -0.56
N LEU A 237 1.39 -18.70 -0.62
CA LEU A 237 1.40 -19.54 0.59
C LEU A 237 2.70 -19.37 1.40
N GLU A 238 3.85 -19.29 0.71
CA GLU A 238 5.15 -19.05 1.33
C GLU A 238 5.20 -17.77 2.19
N GLN A 239 4.51 -16.70 1.76
CA GLN A 239 4.44 -15.43 2.50
C GLN A 239 3.56 -15.55 3.76
N ILE A 240 2.49 -16.33 3.66
CA ILE A 240 1.58 -16.59 4.79
C ILE A 240 2.29 -17.44 5.84
N GLU A 241 2.97 -18.49 5.42
CA GLU A 241 3.72 -19.41 6.29
C GLU A 241 4.91 -18.73 6.97
N SER A 242 5.69 -17.98 6.21
CA SER A 242 6.85 -17.22 6.72
C SER A 242 6.48 -15.97 7.49
N LYS A 243 5.23 -15.51 7.38
CA LYS A 243 4.74 -14.22 7.90
C LYS A 243 5.59 -13.03 7.42
N LYS A 244 6.03 -13.07 6.15
CA LYS A 244 6.89 -12.05 5.54
C LYS A 244 6.40 -11.67 4.16
N LEU A 245 6.44 -10.38 3.87
CA LEU A 245 6.20 -9.83 2.53
C LEU A 245 7.52 -9.61 1.77
N HIS A 246 7.43 -9.04 0.58
CA HIS A 246 8.60 -8.53 -0.13
C HIS A 246 9.21 -7.36 0.65
N GLU A 247 10.54 -7.33 0.72
CA GLU A 247 11.26 -6.21 1.33
C GLU A 247 11.02 -4.92 0.57
N GLU A 248 10.71 -3.85 1.32
CA GLU A 248 10.62 -2.48 0.83
C GLU A 248 11.51 -1.59 1.69
N TYR A 249 12.26 -0.69 1.04
CA TYR A 249 13.10 0.29 1.73
C TYR A 249 12.23 1.38 2.34
N PHE A 250 12.52 1.74 3.60
CA PHE A 250 11.89 2.86 4.27
C PHE A 250 12.89 3.71 5.06
N GLU A 251 12.54 4.96 5.28
CA GLU A 251 13.33 5.94 6.00
C GLU A 251 12.42 6.84 6.84
N VAL A 252 12.77 6.97 8.12
CA VAL A 252 12.19 7.89 9.09
C VAL A 252 13.31 8.76 9.62
N ASP A 253 13.20 10.07 9.53
CA ASP A 253 14.20 11.01 10.01
C ASP A 253 13.94 11.48 11.46
N GLN A 254 14.95 12.11 12.08
CA GLN A 254 14.85 12.62 13.45
C GLN A 254 13.69 13.62 13.61
N LYS A 255 13.45 14.45 12.59
CA LYS A 255 12.38 15.44 12.64
C LYS A 255 11.02 14.79 12.80
N LEU A 256 10.78 13.66 12.12
CA LEU A 256 9.52 12.93 12.27
C LEU A 256 9.42 12.28 13.66
N CYS A 257 10.52 11.73 14.19
CA CYS A 257 10.57 11.20 15.55
C CYS A 257 10.18 12.28 16.59
N ASP A 258 10.79 13.48 16.50
CA ASP A 258 10.48 14.60 17.36
C ASP A 258 9.00 15.03 17.25
N GLN A 259 8.41 14.99 16.05
CA GLN A 259 6.99 15.29 15.82
C GLN A 259 6.06 14.24 16.44
N ILE A 260 6.42 12.96 16.37
CA ILE A 260 5.67 11.86 16.98
C ILE A 260 5.64 12.05 18.51
N GLU A 261 6.79 12.24 19.13
CA GLU A 261 6.91 12.45 20.57
C GLU A 261 6.11 13.69 21.03
N ALA A 262 6.21 14.78 20.28
CA ALA A 262 5.47 16.00 20.58
C ALA A 262 3.95 15.81 20.48
N SER A 263 3.45 15.05 19.49
CA SER A 263 2.03 14.72 19.36
C SER A 263 1.56 13.87 20.53
N GLN A 264 2.29 12.80 20.86
CA GLN A 264 1.96 11.91 21.98
C GLN A 264 1.97 12.66 23.34
N ALA A 265 2.93 13.55 23.56
CA ALA A 265 3.00 14.36 24.78
C ALA A 265 1.78 15.29 24.95
N ASN A 266 1.10 15.63 23.87
CA ASN A 266 -0.12 16.43 23.86
C ASN A 266 -1.41 15.60 23.71
N ASN A 267 -1.34 14.27 23.85
CA ASN A 267 -2.45 13.33 23.62
C ASN A 267 -3.06 13.44 22.21
N GLY A 268 -2.27 13.81 21.22
CA GLY A 268 -2.64 13.80 19.81
C GLY A 268 -2.52 12.41 19.21
N ARG A 269 -3.33 12.13 18.16
CA ARG A 269 -3.29 10.87 17.44
C ARG A 269 -2.19 10.87 16.38
N ILE A 270 -1.59 9.72 16.18
CA ILE A 270 -0.70 9.44 15.05
C ILE A 270 -1.52 8.86 13.90
N ILE A 271 -1.72 9.65 12.85
CA ILE A 271 -2.60 9.35 11.73
C ILE A 271 -1.79 9.03 10.49
N ALA A 272 -1.82 7.78 10.05
CA ALA A 272 -1.08 7.28 8.90
C ALA A 272 -1.86 7.50 7.59
N VAL A 273 -1.25 8.14 6.59
CA VAL A 273 -1.81 8.23 5.24
C VAL A 273 -1.27 7.11 4.36
N GLY A 274 -2.04 6.05 4.27
CA GLY A 274 -1.75 4.82 3.54
C GLY A 274 -1.15 3.71 4.40
N THR A 275 -1.45 2.49 3.99
CA THR A 275 -0.89 1.27 4.61
C THR A 275 0.63 1.21 4.57
N THR A 276 1.27 1.92 3.63
CA THR A 276 2.73 2.06 3.55
C THR A 276 3.31 2.83 4.72
N VAL A 277 2.62 3.89 5.18
CA VAL A 277 3.01 4.66 6.38
C VAL A 277 2.84 3.78 7.61
N VAL A 278 1.71 3.07 7.74
CA VAL A 278 1.50 2.11 8.84
C VAL A 278 2.65 1.11 8.91
N ARG A 279 3.01 0.47 7.79
CA ARG A 279 4.08 -0.53 7.75
C ARG A 279 5.45 0.05 8.12
N ALA A 280 5.76 1.26 7.68
CA ALA A 280 7.02 1.93 8.05
C ALA A 280 7.09 2.23 9.55
N LEU A 281 6.03 2.83 10.11
CA LEU A 281 5.97 3.21 11.52
C LEU A 281 6.00 2.00 12.45
N GLU A 282 5.19 0.98 12.18
CA GLU A 282 5.16 -0.23 13.01
C GLU A 282 6.47 -1.04 12.86
N SER A 283 7.14 -0.99 11.70
CA SER A 283 8.48 -1.58 11.54
C SER A 283 9.54 -0.83 12.31
N MET A 284 9.47 0.50 12.37
CA MET A 284 10.36 1.34 13.20
C MET A 284 10.19 0.96 14.67
N MET A 285 8.95 0.88 15.16
CA MET A 285 8.67 0.50 16.54
C MET A 285 9.22 -0.87 16.92
N GLN A 286 9.03 -1.88 16.07
CA GLN A 286 9.55 -3.23 16.31
C GLN A 286 11.07 -3.33 16.32
N LYS A 287 11.77 -2.40 15.64
CA LYS A 287 13.23 -2.44 15.53
C LYS A 287 13.93 -1.61 16.61
N ASN A 288 13.54 -0.36 16.74
CA ASN A 288 14.31 0.63 17.51
C ASN A 288 13.43 1.51 18.44
N GLY A 289 12.10 1.39 18.40
CA GLY A 289 11.22 2.38 19.01
C GLY A 289 11.14 3.66 18.17
N ILE A 290 10.85 4.80 18.79
CA ILE A 290 10.75 6.11 18.10
C ILE A 290 12.16 6.66 17.90
N GLU A 291 12.90 6.13 16.96
CA GLU A 291 14.25 6.57 16.59
C GLU A 291 14.42 6.64 15.07
N PRO A 292 15.29 7.54 14.55
CA PRO A 292 15.54 7.64 13.12
C PRO A 292 16.08 6.31 12.58
N ILE A 293 15.56 5.91 11.44
CA ILE A 293 15.90 4.64 10.82
C ILE A 293 15.89 4.73 9.30
N SER A 294 16.84 4.05 8.67
CA SER A 294 16.92 3.83 7.22
C SER A 294 17.21 2.36 7.00
N ASP A 295 16.18 1.58 6.66
CA ASP A 295 16.28 0.12 6.60
C ASP A 295 15.22 -0.45 5.64
N LYS A 296 15.09 -1.76 5.60
CA LYS A 296 14.06 -2.49 4.88
C LYS A 296 13.01 -3.04 5.82
N THR A 297 11.79 -3.15 5.33
CA THR A 297 10.70 -3.83 6.02
C THR A 297 10.10 -4.93 5.14
N ASP A 298 9.90 -6.09 5.73
CA ASP A 298 9.14 -7.22 5.18
C ASP A 298 7.89 -7.52 6.03
N ILE A 299 7.51 -6.58 6.89
CA ILE A 299 6.42 -6.74 7.86
C ILE A 299 5.11 -7.17 7.19
N PHE A 300 4.52 -8.24 7.71
CA PHE A 300 3.22 -8.74 7.30
C PHE A 300 2.22 -8.58 8.45
N ILE A 301 1.44 -7.51 8.40
CA ILE A 301 0.43 -7.18 9.40
C ILE A 301 -0.86 -7.95 9.08
N THR A 302 -1.30 -8.78 10.02
CA THR A 302 -2.50 -9.61 9.93
C THR A 302 -3.31 -9.51 11.22
N PRO A 303 -4.59 -9.88 11.25
CA PRO A 303 -5.37 -9.92 12.49
C PRO A 303 -4.63 -10.58 13.64
N GLY A 304 -4.66 -9.92 14.80
CA GLY A 304 -3.86 -10.27 15.97
C GLY A 304 -2.54 -9.49 16.11
N PHE A 305 -2.19 -8.65 15.11
CA PHE A 305 -1.06 -7.73 15.23
C PHE A 305 -1.36 -6.64 16.26
N ASN A 306 -0.38 -6.35 17.12
CA ASN A 306 -0.48 -5.27 18.09
C ASN A 306 0.12 -3.99 17.50
N PHE A 307 -0.72 -3.00 17.18
CA PHE A 307 -0.27 -1.69 16.72
C PHE A 307 0.22 -0.87 17.90
N GLU A 308 1.47 -0.43 17.84
CA GLU A 308 2.13 0.28 18.93
C GLU A 308 2.08 1.82 18.76
N LEU A 309 1.99 2.30 17.52
CA LEU A 309 2.13 3.72 17.24
C LEU A 309 0.93 4.34 16.52
N VAL A 310 0.34 3.63 15.56
CA VAL A 310 -0.72 4.20 14.71
C VAL A 310 -2.07 4.16 15.41
N ASP A 311 -2.73 5.34 15.54
CA ASP A 311 -4.04 5.50 16.17
C ASP A 311 -5.19 5.60 15.16
N ALA A 312 -4.91 6.10 13.95
CA ALA A 312 -5.87 6.15 12.86
C ALA A 312 -5.19 6.05 11.50
N MET A 313 -5.91 5.64 10.47
CA MET A 313 -5.36 5.60 9.12
C MET A 313 -6.33 6.11 8.07
N ILE A 314 -5.79 6.76 7.04
CA ILE A 314 -6.47 7.06 5.79
C ILE A 314 -5.98 6.06 4.75
N THR A 315 -6.87 5.35 4.08
CA THR A 315 -6.49 4.33 3.10
C THR A 315 -7.50 4.21 1.97
N ASN A 316 -7.14 3.58 0.85
CA ASN A 316 -8.08 3.17 -0.19
C ASN A 316 -8.75 1.84 0.17
N PHE A 317 -9.78 1.47 -0.57
CA PHE A 317 -10.29 0.10 -0.58
C PHE A 317 -9.30 -0.81 -1.32
N HIS A 318 -8.91 -1.92 -0.68
CA HIS A 318 -7.90 -2.85 -1.17
C HIS A 318 -8.50 -4.06 -1.87
N LEU A 319 -7.67 -4.78 -2.63
CA LEU A 319 -8.07 -6.02 -3.28
C LEU A 319 -8.42 -7.09 -2.22
N PRO A 320 -9.49 -7.88 -2.45
CA PRO A 320 -9.76 -9.08 -1.68
C PRO A 320 -8.55 -10.00 -1.61
N GLU A 321 -8.45 -10.78 -0.56
CA GLU A 321 -7.39 -11.81 -0.36
C GLU A 321 -5.96 -11.27 -0.43
N SER A 322 -5.76 -9.94 -0.30
CA SER A 322 -4.45 -9.29 -0.32
C SER A 322 -3.90 -9.03 1.09
N SER A 323 -2.59 -8.81 1.20
CA SER A 323 -1.95 -8.38 2.44
C SER A 323 -2.51 -7.07 2.99
N LEU A 324 -3.04 -6.21 2.12
CA LEU A 324 -3.54 -4.90 2.51
C LEU A 324 -4.95 -4.97 3.13
N ILE A 325 -5.84 -5.82 2.64
CA ILE A 325 -7.14 -6.04 3.31
C ILE A 325 -6.94 -6.73 4.66
N MET A 326 -5.92 -7.59 4.79
CA MET A 326 -5.55 -8.19 6.08
C MET A 326 -5.04 -7.14 7.07
N LEU A 327 -4.22 -6.18 6.62
CA LEU A 327 -3.72 -5.09 7.45
C LEU A 327 -4.87 -4.22 7.99
N VAL A 328 -5.78 -3.76 7.13
CA VAL A 328 -6.91 -2.95 7.61
C VAL A 328 -7.87 -3.76 8.48
N SER A 329 -7.98 -5.07 8.24
CA SER A 329 -8.73 -6.00 9.09
C SER A 329 -8.07 -6.25 10.44
N ALA A 330 -6.73 -6.21 10.50
CA ALA A 330 -6.00 -6.24 11.76
C ALA A 330 -6.25 -4.97 12.59
N PHE A 331 -6.43 -3.83 11.91
CA PHE A 331 -6.60 -2.54 12.55
C PHE A 331 -8.01 -2.31 13.12
N ALA A 332 -9.05 -2.68 12.39
CA ALA A 332 -10.45 -2.38 12.74
C ALA A 332 -11.34 -3.62 12.94
N GLY A 333 -10.76 -4.80 12.86
CA GLY A 333 -11.49 -6.07 12.93
C GLY A 333 -12.01 -6.52 11.55
N ARG A 334 -11.85 -7.83 11.26
CA ARG A 334 -12.20 -8.43 9.97
C ARG A 334 -13.67 -8.22 9.59
N GLU A 335 -14.58 -8.56 10.49
CA GLU A 335 -16.03 -8.46 10.22
C GLU A 335 -16.44 -7.01 9.96
N THR A 336 -15.89 -6.06 10.71
CA THR A 336 -16.12 -4.63 10.53
C THR A 336 -15.66 -4.15 9.17
N ILE A 337 -14.49 -4.56 8.72
CA ILE A 337 -13.95 -4.21 7.38
C ILE A 337 -14.80 -4.84 6.28
N LEU A 338 -15.14 -6.12 6.37
CA LEU A 338 -15.98 -6.76 5.37
C LEU A 338 -17.38 -6.13 5.29
N LYS A 339 -17.97 -5.73 6.43
CA LYS A 339 -19.21 -4.96 6.48
C LYS A 339 -19.07 -3.60 5.80
N SER A 340 -17.97 -2.88 6.06
CA SER A 340 -17.68 -1.58 5.45
C SER A 340 -17.52 -1.68 3.92
N TYR A 341 -16.91 -2.75 3.43
CA TYR A 341 -16.78 -2.99 2.00
C TYR A 341 -18.14 -3.27 1.32
N ARG A 342 -19.00 -4.10 1.95
CA ARG A 342 -20.36 -4.32 1.45
C ARG A 342 -21.14 -3.01 1.40
N HIS A 343 -21.10 -2.22 2.49
CA HIS A 343 -21.69 -0.90 2.53
C HIS A 343 -21.18 0.00 1.40
N ALA A 344 -19.87 0.02 1.16
CA ALA A 344 -19.28 0.80 0.08
C ALA A 344 -19.76 0.36 -1.31
N ILE A 345 -19.88 -0.96 -1.56
CA ILE A 345 -20.44 -1.50 -2.81
C ILE A 345 -21.88 -1.02 -3.00
N ASP A 346 -22.72 -1.20 -1.99
CA ASP A 346 -24.15 -0.86 -2.02
C ASP A 346 -24.39 0.65 -2.21
N ASN A 347 -23.43 1.49 -1.76
CA ASN A 347 -23.51 2.95 -1.86
C ASN A 347 -22.69 3.53 -3.01
N GLY A 348 -22.27 2.70 -3.97
CA GLY A 348 -21.63 3.13 -5.20
C GLY A 348 -20.28 3.83 -4.98
N TYR A 349 -19.49 3.35 -4.03
CA TYR A 349 -18.10 3.73 -3.88
C TYR A 349 -17.23 3.13 -5.00
N ARG A 350 -16.16 3.80 -5.33
CA ARG A 350 -15.16 3.38 -6.30
C ARG A 350 -14.00 2.71 -5.59
N PHE A 351 -13.45 1.67 -6.18
CA PHE A 351 -12.43 0.82 -5.53
C PHE A 351 -11.03 1.00 -6.11
N TYR A 352 -10.02 0.67 -5.31
CA TYR A 352 -8.59 0.60 -5.59
C TYR A 352 -7.93 1.96 -5.80
N SER A 353 -6.80 2.02 -6.56
CA SER A 353 -5.87 3.16 -6.60
C SER A 353 -6.50 4.50 -6.97
N TYR A 354 -7.42 4.53 -7.91
CA TYR A 354 -8.16 5.73 -8.33
C TYR A 354 -9.57 5.81 -7.75
N GLY A 355 -9.87 4.90 -6.83
CA GLY A 355 -11.15 4.82 -6.15
C GLY A 355 -11.31 5.84 -5.04
N ASP A 356 -12.22 5.54 -4.13
CA ASP A 356 -12.53 6.33 -2.95
C ASP A 356 -11.69 5.88 -1.75
N SER A 357 -11.88 6.51 -0.62
CA SER A 357 -11.04 6.33 0.57
C SER A 357 -11.84 5.94 1.82
N MET A 358 -11.11 5.46 2.80
CA MET A 358 -11.57 5.21 4.17
C MET A 358 -10.73 6.04 5.14
N PHE A 359 -11.34 6.57 6.19
CA PHE A 359 -10.69 7.02 7.40
C PHE A 359 -11.09 6.07 8.51
N ILE A 360 -10.13 5.40 9.12
CA ILE A 360 -10.36 4.33 10.08
C ILE A 360 -9.70 4.73 11.40
N ASP A 361 -10.50 4.98 12.43
CA ASP A 361 -10.00 5.08 13.80
C ASP A 361 -9.69 3.66 14.32
N LYS A 362 -8.66 3.52 15.18
CA LYS A 362 -8.30 2.23 15.78
C LYS A 362 -9.49 1.71 16.59
N GLY A 363 -9.85 0.45 16.34
CA GLY A 363 -10.94 -0.24 17.03
C GLY A 363 -10.57 -0.80 18.40
#